data_4766c1c672d041bd3099229f4d347ae9
#
_entry.id   4766c1c672d041bd3099229f4d347ae9
#
_cell.length_a   1.000
_cell.length_b   1.000
_cell.length_c   1.000
_cell.angle_alpha   90.00
_cell.angle_beta   90.00
_cell.angle_gamma   90.00
#
_symmetry.space_group_name_H-M   'P 1'
#
loop_
_entity.id
_entity.type
_entity.pdbx_description
1 polymer ?
#
loop_
_entity_poly.entity_id
_entity_poly.type
_entity_poly.pdbx_seq_one_letter_code
_entity_poly.pdbx_strand_id
1 'polypeptide(L)'
;MRERGAQNLLGPPPGGVGCLGDEDPVTGASRSARRYARAIFELALQDGEVDQWSRRLVKIRELFADPQVAAVLSNPTIAIEHREALVATAPHLIDEEATNFARLLIESGRVEEVQNIDEEFQRLADEAAGRVRATVTTAIELEAADRDRVTRELSKRLDKDVRLSVVVDPHILGGMKLQYGDRIVDASVATRLEQLRRRLAAS
;
A
#
# COMPACT_ATOMS: atom_id res chain seq x y z
N MET A 1 27.65 31.62 60.59
CA MET A 1 27.61 32.63 59.53
C MET A 1 27.42 31.90 58.23
N ARG A 2 26.17 31.77 57.83
CA ARG A 2 25.50 32.37 56.65
C ARG A 2 26.30 32.13 55.36
N GLU A 3 25.76 31.30 54.45
CA GLU A 3 24.81 31.57 53.39
C GLU A 3 24.28 30.26 52.80
N ARG A 4 23.03 29.97 52.81
CA ARG A 4 21.94 30.06 51.85
C ARG A 4 22.44 30.12 50.39
N GLY A 5 22.17 29.15 49.51
CA GLY A 5 20.89 28.69 49.06
C GLY A 5 20.75 29.11 47.61
N ALA A 6 20.82 28.22 46.68
CA ALA A 6 20.34 28.42 45.34
C ALA A 6 19.54 27.20 44.93
N GLN A 7 18.23 27.32 45.02
CA GLN A 7 17.24 26.36 44.64
C GLN A 7 17.26 26.16 43.13
N ASN A 8 17.38 24.92 42.83
CA ASN A 8 17.19 24.29 41.52
C ASN A 8 15.80 24.62 40.93
N LEU A 9 15.78 25.44 39.87
CA LEU A 9 14.63 25.72 39.00
C LEU A 9 14.87 25.02 37.67
N LEU A 10 14.83 23.69 37.67
CA LEU A 10 14.63 22.93 36.45
C LEU A 10 13.24 22.31 36.55
N GLY A 11 12.30 22.97 35.90
CA GLY A 11 10.98 22.43 35.64
C GLY A 11 11.06 21.13 34.80
N PRO A 12 10.05 20.27 34.89
CA PRO A 12 10.02 19.02 34.12
C PRO A 12 10.07 19.34 32.62
N PRO A 13 10.68 18.45 31.82
CA PRO A 13 10.69 18.62 30.36
C PRO A 13 9.26 18.54 29.82
N PRO A 14 8.93 19.31 28.78
CA PRO A 14 7.60 19.27 28.16
C PRO A 14 7.33 17.86 27.67
N GLY A 15 6.22 17.33 28.14
CA GLY A 15 5.77 16.00 27.84
C GLY A 15 5.42 15.79 26.39
N GLY A 16 5.47 14.51 26.00
CA GLY A 16 4.66 13.93 24.95
C GLY A 16 5.09 14.25 23.54
N VAL A 17 6.18 13.64 23.09
CA VAL A 17 6.25 13.21 21.70
C VAL A 17 5.15 12.17 21.50
N GLY A 18 4.05 12.60 20.88
CA GLY A 18 3.03 11.71 20.39
C GLY A 18 3.72 10.59 19.61
N CYS A 19 3.27 9.38 19.84
CA CYS A 19 3.64 8.23 19.02
C CYS A 19 3.34 8.59 17.56
N LEU A 20 4.38 9.01 16.84
CA LEU A 20 4.36 9.04 15.39
C LEU A 20 4.15 7.58 14.98
N GLY A 21 3.00 7.31 14.36
CA GLY A 21 2.67 5.99 13.88
C GLY A 21 3.83 5.46 13.03
N ASP A 22 4.20 4.21 13.31
CA ASP A 22 5.18 3.44 12.51
C ASP A 22 4.60 3.21 11.09
N GLU A 23 4.61 4.25 10.27
CA GLU A 23 4.43 4.15 8.83
C GLU A 23 5.81 3.93 8.23
N ASP A 24 6.11 2.70 7.83
CA ASP A 24 7.26 2.47 6.97
C ASP A 24 7.03 3.22 5.64
N PRO A 25 7.95 4.07 5.21
CA PRO A 25 7.77 4.96 4.06
C PRO A 25 7.68 4.21 2.72
N VAL A 26 7.76 2.88 2.70
CA VAL A 26 7.84 2.08 1.47
C VAL A 26 6.48 1.56 0.99
N THR A 27 5.47 1.40 1.87
CA THR A 27 4.16 0.84 1.47
C THR A 27 2.94 1.55 2.04
N GLY A 28 3.08 2.49 2.99
CA GLY A 28 1.91 3.13 3.63
C GLY A 28 0.99 2.19 4.43
N ALA A 29 1.27 0.89 4.43
CA ALA A 29 0.45 -0.10 5.11
C ALA A 29 0.65 -0.05 6.62
N SER A 30 -0.45 0.05 7.38
CA SER A 30 -0.42 0.02 8.83
C SER A 30 0.13 -1.33 9.35
N ARG A 31 0.67 -1.35 10.57
CA ARG A 31 1.16 -2.59 11.21
C ARG A 31 0.07 -3.67 11.29
N SER A 32 -1.18 -3.26 11.48
CA SER A 32 -2.33 -4.17 11.50
C SER A 32 -2.60 -4.75 10.14
N ALA A 33 -2.64 -3.94 9.08
CA ALA A 33 -2.85 -4.42 7.72
C ALA A 33 -1.82 -5.48 7.31
N ARG A 34 -0.54 -5.25 7.64
CA ARG A 34 0.52 -6.24 7.40
C ARG A 34 0.29 -7.57 8.14
N ARG A 35 -0.19 -7.52 9.39
CA ARG A 35 -0.50 -8.75 10.14
C ARG A 35 -1.63 -9.55 9.52
N TYR A 36 -2.73 -8.88 9.14
CA TYR A 36 -3.86 -9.54 8.49
C TYR A 36 -3.48 -10.10 7.12
N ALA A 37 -2.82 -9.31 6.29
CA ALA A 37 -2.36 -9.74 4.97
C ALA A 37 -1.46 -10.98 5.06
N ARG A 38 -0.52 -10.98 6.00
CA ARG A 38 0.39 -12.11 6.21
C ARG A 38 -0.34 -13.36 6.68
N ALA A 39 -1.28 -13.23 7.63
CA ALA A 39 -2.05 -14.37 8.13
C ALA A 39 -2.90 -15.01 7.01
N ILE A 40 -3.57 -14.19 6.19
CA ILE A 40 -4.34 -14.68 5.04
C ILE A 40 -3.41 -15.33 4.01
N PHE A 41 -2.25 -14.72 3.77
CA PHE A 41 -1.29 -15.23 2.80
C PHE A 41 -0.73 -16.59 3.22
N GLU A 42 -0.40 -16.79 4.49
CA GLU A 42 0.05 -18.07 5.03
C GLU A 42 -1.04 -19.14 4.90
N LEU A 43 -2.31 -18.79 5.17
CA LEU A 43 -3.46 -19.67 4.96
C LEU A 43 -3.62 -20.03 3.47
N ALA A 44 -3.62 -19.04 2.60
CA ALA A 44 -3.75 -19.21 1.16
C ALA A 44 -2.62 -20.07 0.55
N LEU A 45 -1.41 -20.00 1.10
CA LEU A 45 -0.30 -20.87 0.70
C LEU A 45 -0.51 -22.32 1.13
N GLN A 46 -1.01 -22.56 2.35
CA GLN A 46 -1.30 -23.90 2.85
C GLN A 46 -2.36 -24.60 2.00
N ASP A 47 -3.39 -23.87 1.60
CA ASP A 47 -4.52 -24.39 0.82
C ASP A 47 -4.25 -24.37 -0.69
N GLY A 48 -3.17 -23.71 -1.14
CA GLY A 48 -2.86 -23.55 -2.57
C GLY A 48 -3.79 -22.56 -3.29
N GLU A 49 -4.46 -21.68 -2.56
CA GLU A 49 -5.54 -20.80 -3.06
C GLU A 49 -5.14 -19.32 -3.15
N VAL A 50 -3.86 -19.00 -3.36
CA VAL A 50 -3.36 -17.61 -3.39
C VAL A 50 -4.13 -16.75 -4.41
N ASP A 51 -4.38 -17.27 -5.63
CA ASP A 51 -5.13 -16.54 -6.66
C ASP A 51 -6.61 -16.35 -6.29
N GLN A 52 -7.19 -17.29 -5.54
CA GLN A 52 -8.57 -17.21 -5.08
C GLN A 52 -8.70 -16.17 -3.98
N TRP A 53 -7.79 -16.15 -3.01
CA TRP A 53 -7.73 -15.12 -1.97
C TRP A 53 -7.48 -13.72 -2.54
N SER A 54 -6.65 -13.61 -3.59
CA SER A 54 -6.48 -12.34 -4.31
C SER A 54 -7.81 -11.81 -4.85
N ARG A 55 -8.62 -12.68 -5.49
CA ARG A 55 -9.96 -12.31 -5.98
C ARG A 55 -10.95 -11.98 -4.86
N ARG A 56 -10.90 -12.73 -3.75
CA ARG A 56 -11.73 -12.49 -2.56
C ARG A 56 -11.47 -11.10 -1.97
N LEU A 57 -10.21 -10.73 -1.78
CA LEU A 57 -9.83 -9.43 -1.24
C LEU A 57 -10.28 -8.27 -2.13
N VAL A 58 -10.14 -8.40 -3.45
CA VAL A 58 -10.65 -7.40 -4.40
C VAL A 58 -12.16 -7.20 -4.23
N LYS A 59 -12.93 -8.29 -4.14
CA LYS A 59 -14.39 -8.22 -3.95
C LYS A 59 -14.79 -7.60 -2.61
N ILE A 60 -14.09 -7.94 -1.52
CA ILE A 60 -14.33 -7.34 -0.20
C ILE A 60 -14.04 -5.84 -0.26
N ARG A 61 -12.94 -5.44 -0.92
CA ARG A 61 -12.60 -4.02 -1.10
C ARG A 61 -13.66 -3.28 -1.90
N GLU A 62 -14.14 -3.86 -3.00
CA GLU A 62 -15.22 -3.30 -3.81
C GLU A 62 -16.51 -3.14 -3.01
N LEU A 63 -16.88 -4.15 -2.22
CA LEU A 63 -18.05 -4.11 -1.34
C LEU A 63 -17.93 -3.00 -0.29
N PHE A 64 -16.75 -2.86 0.34
CA PHE A 64 -16.52 -1.85 1.38
C PHE A 64 -16.34 -0.43 0.80
N ALA A 65 -15.98 -0.31 -0.47
CA ALA A 65 -15.90 0.96 -1.18
C ALA A 65 -17.27 1.51 -1.62
N ASP A 66 -18.32 0.68 -1.59
CA ASP A 66 -19.69 1.16 -1.87
C ASP A 66 -20.10 2.20 -0.80
N PRO A 67 -20.52 3.42 -1.20
CA PRO A 67 -20.83 4.49 -0.25
C PRO A 67 -21.94 4.14 0.74
N GLN A 68 -22.92 3.32 0.34
CA GLN A 68 -24.01 2.90 1.20
C GLN A 68 -23.52 1.89 2.25
N VAL A 69 -22.71 0.94 1.83
CA VAL A 69 -22.09 -0.05 2.70
C VAL A 69 -21.12 0.62 3.65
N ALA A 70 -20.23 1.46 3.15
CA ALA A 70 -19.25 2.19 3.95
C ALA A 70 -19.91 3.05 5.04
N ALA A 71 -21.01 3.75 4.74
CA ALA A 71 -21.74 4.56 5.70
C ALA A 71 -22.34 3.73 6.85
N VAL A 72 -22.75 2.49 6.58
CA VAL A 72 -23.27 1.56 7.62
C VAL A 72 -22.12 0.96 8.43
N LEU A 73 -21.07 0.52 7.77
CA LEU A 73 -19.95 -0.15 8.42
C LEU A 73 -19.10 0.78 9.30
N SER A 74 -18.97 2.05 8.92
CA SER A 74 -18.20 3.05 9.69
C SER A 74 -19.02 3.70 10.83
N ASN A 75 -20.34 3.47 10.89
CA ASN A 75 -21.19 4.09 11.90
C ASN A 75 -21.16 3.30 13.22
N PRO A 76 -20.55 3.83 14.30
CA PRO A 76 -20.43 3.11 15.57
C PRO A 76 -21.78 2.98 16.33
N THR A 77 -22.80 3.73 15.94
CA THR A 77 -24.14 3.63 16.57
C THR A 77 -24.96 2.44 16.08
N ILE A 78 -24.55 1.84 14.94
CA ILE A 78 -25.21 0.65 14.41
C ILE A 78 -24.62 -0.58 15.11
N ALA A 79 -25.51 -1.42 15.65
CA ALA A 79 -25.12 -2.66 16.31
C ALA A 79 -24.30 -3.55 15.37
N ILE A 80 -23.33 -4.27 15.95
CA ILE A 80 -22.37 -5.07 15.17
C ILE A 80 -23.07 -6.15 14.36
N GLU A 81 -24.12 -6.73 14.92
CA GLU A 81 -24.95 -7.77 14.30
C GLU A 81 -25.61 -7.28 13.00
N HIS A 82 -26.03 -6.02 12.96
CA HIS A 82 -26.59 -5.42 11.75
C HIS A 82 -25.55 -5.14 10.68
N ARG A 83 -24.34 -4.75 11.09
CA ARG A 83 -23.20 -4.54 10.16
C ARG A 83 -22.74 -5.86 9.54
N GLU A 84 -22.70 -6.93 10.33
CA GLU A 84 -22.38 -8.28 9.85
C GLU A 84 -23.47 -8.86 8.95
N ALA A 85 -24.75 -8.65 9.31
CA ALA A 85 -25.89 -9.09 8.52
C ALA A 85 -25.88 -8.47 7.11
N LEU A 86 -25.41 -7.22 6.98
CA LEU A 86 -25.29 -6.56 5.68
C LEU A 86 -24.30 -7.30 4.78
N VAL A 87 -23.16 -7.74 5.31
CA VAL A 87 -22.17 -8.53 4.55
C VAL A 87 -22.70 -9.93 4.25
N ALA A 88 -23.40 -10.55 5.19
CA ALA A 88 -24.02 -11.86 5.01
C ALA A 88 -25.16 -11.87 3.96
N THR A 89 -25.81 -10.74 3.71
CA THR A 89 -26.85 -10.60 2.68
C THR A 89 -26.28 -10.35 1.27
N ALA A 90 -24.97 -10.29 1.11
CA ALA A 90 -24.31 -10.14 -0.19
C ALA A 90 -23.66 -11.46 -0.72
N PRO A 91 -24.34 -12.62 -0.68
CA PRO A 91 -23.75 -13.93 -1.05
C PRO A 91 -23.38 -14.03 -2.52
N HIS A 92 -23.86 -13.12 -3.36
CA HIS A 92 -23.52 -13.09 -4.79
C HIS A 92 -22.18 -12.42 -5.07
N LEU A 93 -21.64 -11.69 -4.09
CA LEU A 93 -20.40 -10.91 -4.25
C LEU A 93 -19.20 -11.61 -3.63
N ILE A 94 -19.40 -12.31 -2.51
CA ILE A 94 -18.33 -12.94 -1.73
C ILE A 94 -18.74 -14.36 -1.31
N ASP A 95 -17.77 -15.27 -1.25
CA ASP A 95 -17.93 -16.62 -0.75
C ASP A 95 -17.87 -16.68 0.80
N GLU A 96 -18.05 -17.88 1.37
CA GLU A 96 -18.10 -18.07 2.83
C GLU A 96 -16.81 -17.61 3.53
N GLU A 97 -15.64 -17.90 2.96
CA GLU A 97 -14.36 -17.55 3.54
C GLU A 97 -14.12 -16.04 3.48
N ALA A 98 -14.47 -15.40 2.37
CA ALA A 98 -14.44 -13.95 2.25
C ALA A 98 -15.42 -13.27 3.22
N THR A 99 -16.61 -13.88 3.43
CA THR A 99 -17.59 -13.40 4.40
C THR A 99 -17.05 -13.47 5.83
N ASN A 100 -16.40 -14.58 6.20
CA ASN A 100 -15.81 -14.75 7.52
C ASN A 100 -14.69 -13.74 7.76
N PHE A 101 -13.85 -13.50 6.75
CA PHE A 101 -12.82 -12.48 6.84
C PHE A 101 -13.40 -11.05 6.93
N ALA A 102 -14.43 -10.73 6.16
CA ALA A 102 -15.11 -9.45 6.22
C ALA A 102 -15.74 -9.21 7.61
N ARG A 103 -16.36 -10.23 8.22
CA ARG A 103 -16.86 -10.16 9.60
C ARG A 103 -15.74 -9.85 10.60
N LEU A 104 -14.61 -10.54 10.49
CA LEU A 104 -13.44 -10.29 11.34
C LEU A 104 -12.97 -8.84 11.26
N LEU A 105 -12.98 -8.23 10.07
CA LEU A 105 -12.62 -6.82 9.89
C LEU A 105 -13.65 -5.89 10.54
N ILE A 106 -14.95 -6.22 10.46
CA ILE A 106 -16.03 -5.45 11.09
C ILE A 106 -15.93 -5.52 12.62
N GLU A 107 -15.77 -6.72 13.19
CA GLU A 107 -15.62 -6.94 14.63
C GLU A 107 -14.39 -6.21 15.20
N SER A 108 -13.28 -6.22 14.45
CA SER A 108 -12.05 -5.54 14.85
C SER A 108 -12.05 -4.03 14.59
N GLY A 109 -13.09 -3.49 13.94
CA GLY A 109 -13.18 -2.07 13.58
C GLY A 109 -12.15 -1.63 12.54
N ARG A 110 -11.74 -2.53 11.63
CA ARG A 110 -10.64 -2.31 10.66
C ARG A 110 -11.10 -2.35 9.21
N VAL A 111 -12.34 -1.97 8.98
CA VAL A 111 -12.96 -1.92 7.65
C VAL A 111 -12.16 -1.03 6.69
N GLU A 112 -11.65 0.10 7.19
CA GLU A 112 -10.89 1.07 6.39
C GLU A 112 -9.51 0.53 5.96
N GLU A 113 -8.99 -0.49 6.64
CA GLU A 113 -7.69 -1.06 6.32
C GLU A 113 -7.72 -2.09 5.18
N VAL A 114 -8.90 -2.45 4.67
CA VAL A 114 -9.04 -3.49 3.64
C VAL A 114 -8.21 -3.21 2.39
N GLN A 115 -8.10 -1.95 1.97
CA GLN A 115 -7.27 -1.58 0.84
C GLN A 115 -5.78 -1.86 1.12
N ASN A 116 -5.28 -1.45 2.28
CA ASN A 116 -3.90 -1.69 2.68
C ASN A 116 -3.61 -3.19 2.85
N ILE A 117 -4.59 -3.97 3.31
CA ILE A 117 -4.50 -5.42 3.44
C ILE A 117 -4.39 -6.07 2.05
N ASP A 118 -5.23 -5.67 1.09
CA ASP A 118 -5.19 -6.18 -0.28
C ASP A 118 -3.83 -5.85 -0.94
N GLU A 119 -3.37 -4.61 -0.83
CA GLU A 119 -2.07 -4.17 -1.38
C GLU A 119 -0.91 -4.99 -0.82
N GLU A 120 -0.89 -5.22 0.48
CA GLU A 120 0.16 -6.00 1.14
C GLU A 120 0.07 -7.50 0.80
N PHE A 121 -1.15 -8.06 0.71
CA PHE A 121 -1.35 -9.43 0.25
C PHE A 121 -0.83 -9.62 -1.18
N GLN A 122 -1.16 -8.70 -2.09
CA GLN A 122 -0.68 -8.73 -3.46
C GLN A 122 0.85 -8.61 -3.53
N ARG A 123 1.46 -7.84 -2.62
CA ARG A 123 2.93 -7.74 -2.52
C ARG A 123 3.53 -9.10 -2.14
N LEU A 124 2.98 -9.76 -1.12
CA LEU A 124 3.44 -11.07 -0.67
C LEU A 124 3.24 -12.15 -1.76
N ALA A 125 2.11 -12.12 -2.45
CA ALA A 125 1.82 -13.04 -3.55
C ALA A 125 2.79 -12.88 -4.72
N ASP A 126 3.11 -11.63 -5.10
CA ASP A 126 4.09 -11.35 -6.16
C ASP A 126 5.51 -11.79 -5.73
N GLU A 127 5.88 -11.55 -4.47
CA GLU A 127 7.17 -11.95 -3.92
C GLU A 127 7.35 -13.48 -3.92
N ALA A 128 6.33 -14.21 -3.46
CA ALA A 128 6.33 -15.68 -3.47
C ALA A 128 6.35 -16.27 -4.88
N ALA A 129 5.69 -15.61 -5.84
CA ALA A 129 5.73 -15.99 -7.24
C ALA A 129 7.03 -15.56 -7.96
N GLY A 130 7.97 -14.92 -7.23
CA GLY A 130 9.20 -14.39 -7.83
C GLY A 130 8.97 -13.22 -8.80
N ARG A 131 7.79 -12.59 -8.74
CA ARG A 131 7.45 -11.42 -9.55
C ARG A 131 8.00 -10.14 -8.93
N VAL A 132 8.38 -9.19 -9.76
CA VAL A 132 8.83 -7.86 -9.31
C VAL A 132 7.80 -6.83 -9.73
N ARG A 133 7.30 -6.05 -8.75
CA ARG A 133 6.51 -4.87 -9.05
C ARG A 133 7.42 -3.74 -9.49
N ALA A 134 7.08 -3.14 -10.63
CA ALA A 134 7.72 -1.94 -11.12
C ALA A 134 6.67 -0.87 -11.35
N THR A 135 6.92 0.34 -10.83
CA THR A 135 6.06 1.51 -11.09
C THR A 135 6.80 2.44 -12.04
N VAL A 136 6.16 2.75 -13.15
CA VAL A 136 6.65 3.75 -14.10
C VAL A 136 5.80 5.00 -13.97
N THR A 137 6.43 6.12 -13.63
CA THR A 137 5.78 7.43 -13.61
C THR A 137 6.16 8.20 -14.88
N THR A 138 5.16 8.66 -15.62
CA THR A 138 5.31 9.34 -16.91
C THR A 138 4.49 10.62 -16.93
N ALA A 139 4.85 11.55 -17.84
CA ALA A 139 4.10 12.80 -18.05
C ALA A 139 2.74 12.57 -18.74
N ILE A 140 2.64 11.54 -19.56
CA ILE A 140 1.46 11.17 -20.37
C ILE A 140 1.18 9.68 -20.19
N GLU A 141 -0.04 9.28 -20.49
CA GLU A 141 -0.41 7.87 -20.47
C GLU A 141 0.40 7.07 -21.48
N LEU A 142 0.90 5.90 -21.07
CA LEU A 142 1.64 5.00 -21.94
C LEU A 142 0.66 4.16 -22.78
N GLU A 143 0.91 4.10 -24.06
CA GLU A 143 0.22 3.17 -24.96
C GLU A 143 0.52 1.70 -24.58
N ALA A 144 -0.40 0.80 -24.91
CA ALA A 144 -0.24 -0.62 -24.59
C ALA A 144 1.07 -1.21 -25.14
N ALA A 145 1.45 -0.82 -26.36
CA ALA A 145 2.68 -1.28 -27.01
C ALA A 145 3.95 -0.86 -26.26
N ASP A 146 3.99 0.38 -25.75
CA ASP A 146 5.12 0.89 -24.98
C ASP A 146 5.17 0.25 -23.58
N ARG A 147 4.02 0.02 -22.95
CA ARG A 147 3.91 -0.69 -21.69
C ARG A 147 4.49 -2.11 -21.81
N ASP A 148 4.11 -2.84 -22.86
CA ASP A 148 4.63 -4.19 -23.14
C ASP A 148 6.13 -4.19 -23.42
N ARG A 149 6.63 -3.16 -24.10
CA ARG A 149 8.05 -3.00 -24.39
C ARG A 149 8.86 -2.80 -23.10
N VAL A 150 8.41 -1.89 -22.25
CA VAL A 150 9.06 -1.61 -20.95
C VAL A 150 9.04 -2.86 -20.07
N THR A 151 7.91 -3.56 -20.00
CA THR A 151 7.76 -4.80 -19.23
C THR A 151 8.77 -5.85 -19.70
N ARG A 152 8.86 -6.08 -21.02
CA ARG A 152 9.81 -7.07 -21.59
C ARG A 152 11.28 -6.70 -21.34
N GLU A 153 11.62 -5.42 -21.44
CA GLU A 153 13.00 -4.98 -21.16
C GLU A 153 13.36 -5.15 -19.68
N LEU A 154 12.43 -4.83 -18.78
CA LEU A 154 12.64 -5.01 -17.36
C LEU A 154 12.73 -6.49 -16.97
N SER A 155 11.85 -7.33 -17.51
CA SER A 155 11.90 -8.78 -17.26
C SER A 155 13.22 -9.39 -17.71
N LYS A 156 13.76 -8.96 -18.85
CA LYS A 156 15.08 -9.40 -19.32
C LYS A 156 16.23 -8.95 -18.42
N ARG A 157 16.16 -7.72 -17.87
CA ARG A 157 17.22 -7.17 -17.02
C ARG A 157 17.22 -7.77 -15.62
N LEU A 158 16.04 -8.09 -15.10
CA LEU A 158 15.84 -8.59 -13.74
C LEU A 158 15.82 -10.12 -13.68
N ASP A 159 15.71 -10.78 -14.83
CA ASP A 159 15.49 -12.23 -14.95
C ASP A 159 14.32 -12.71 -14.09
N LYS A 160 13.25 -11.90 -14.10
CA LYS A 160 12.02 -12.11 -13.31
C LYS A 160 10.80 -11.60 -14.07
N ASP A 161 9.66 -12.16 -13.77
CA ASP A 161 8.39 -11.62 -14.21
C ASP A 161 8.16 -10.23 -13.59
N VAL A 162 7.83 -9.24 -14.44
CA VAL A 162 7.61 -7.86 -13.99
C VAL A 162 6.16 -7.48 -14.14
N ARG A 163 5.53 -7.06 -13.03
CA ARG A 163 4.21 -6.44 -13.03
C ARG A 163 4.38 -4.93 -13.08
N LEU A 164 4.02 -4.33 -14.21
CA LEU A 164 4.19 -2.91 -14.45
C LEU A 164 2.92 -2.15 -14.08
N SER A 165 3.05 -1.18 -13.16
CA SER A 165 2.04 -0.15 -12.87
C SER A 165 2.46 1.16 -13.49
N VAL A 166 1.54 1.87 -14.16
CA VAL A 166 1.80 3.18 -14.76
C VAL A 166 1.08 4.24 -13.96
N VAL A 167 1.82 5.25 -13.53
CA VAL A 167 1.30 6.45 -12.85
C VAL A 167 1.56 7.63 -13.76
N VAL A 168 0.52 8.42 -14.01
CA VAL A 168 0.64 9.65 -14.80
C VAL A 168 0.82 10.83 -13.86
N ASP A 169 1.96 11.52 -13.96
CA ASP A 169 2.26 12.73 -13.19
C ASP A 169 2.56 13.89 -14.16
N PRO A 170 1.62 14.84 -14.32
CA PRO A 170 1.81 15.99 -15.21
C PRO A 170 2.96 16.93 -14.83
N HIS A 171 3.48 16.83 -13.59
CA HIS A 171 4.61 17.64 -13.16
C HIS A 171 5.95 17.17 -13.74
N ILE A 172 5.99 15.97 -14.30
CA ILE A 172 7.16 15.50 -15.03
C ILE A 172 7.21 16.16 -16.40
N LEU A 173 8.23 16.96 -16.68
CA LEU A 173 8.41 17.67 -17.97
C LEU A 173 8.54 16.71 -19.17
N GLY A 174 8.83 15.43 -18.94
CA GLY A 174 8.99 14.38 -19.95
C GLY A 174 9.96 13.30 -19.52
N GLY A 175 10.00 12.19 -20.25
CA GLY A 175 10.74 11.00 -19.87
C GLY A 175 9.95 10.13 -18.90
N MET A 176 10.65 9.29 -18.13
CA MET A 176 10.03 8.37 -17.17
C MET A 176 10.87 8.23 -15.91
N LYS A 177 10.20 8.02 -14.78
CA LYS A 177 10.81 7.51 -13.54
C LYS A 177 10.37 6.07 -13.36
N LEU A 178 11.31 5.18 -13.14
CA LEU A 178 11.07 3.77 -12.90
C LEU A 178 11.46 3.45 -11.47
N GLN A 179 10.52 2.90 -10.72
CA GLN A 179 10.77 2.37 -9.38
C GLN A 179 10.50 0.86 -9.40
N TYR A 180 11.43 0.07 -8.90
CA TYR A 180 11.27 -1.37 -8.69
C TYR A 180 11.96 -1.79 -7.39
N GLY A 181 11.19 -2.33 -6.45
CA GLY A 181 11.65 -2.52 -5.08
C GLY A 181 12.15 -1.20 -4.49
N ASP A 182 13.32 -1.20 -3.90
CA ASP A 182 13.95 -0.01 -3.29
C ASP A 182 14.75 0.83 -4.29
N ARG A 183 14.79 0.45 -5.57
CA ARG A 183 15.57 1.14 -6.59
C ARG A 183 14.71 2.10 -7.39
N ILE A 184 15.19 3.34 -7.51
CA ILE A 184 14.58 4.37 -8.36
C ILE A 184 15.59 4.70 -9.47
N VAL A 185 15.13 4.59 -10.71
CA VAL A 185 15.87 5.00 -11.90
C VAL A 185 15.13 6.18 -12.51
N ASP A 186 15.70 7.37 -12.37
CA ASP A 186 15.14 8.60 -12.93
C ASP A 186 15.76 8.87 -14.31
N ALA A 187 14.96 8.65 -15.35
CA ALA A 187 15.29 8.96 -16.74
C ALA A 187 14.51 10.17 -17.26
N SER A 188 14.04 11.05 -16.36
CA SER A 188 13.31 12.27 -16.73
C SER A 188 14.20 13.26 -17.46
N VAL A 189 13.58 14.08 -18.31
CA VAL A 189 14.26 15.17 -19.04
C VAL A 189 14.85 16.18 -18.05
N ALA A 190 14.17 16.46 -16.96
CA ALA A 190 14.67 17.36 -15.91
C ALA A 190 16.01 16.89 -15.33
N THR A 191 16.09 15.63 -14.96
CA THR A 191 17.34 15.03 -14.44
C THR A 191 18.47 15.03 -15.49
N ARG A 192 18.15 14.77 -16.76
CA ARG A 192 19.15 14.83 -17.83
C ARG A 192 19.66 16.24 -18.07
N LEU A 193 18.79 17.25 -18.03
CA LEU A 193 19.18 18.66 -18.16
C LEU A 193 20.05 19.11 -16.97
N GLU A 194 19.71 18.70 -15.76
CA GLU A 194 20.52 19.00 -14.58
C GLU A 194 21.91 18.37 -14.65
N GLN A 195 21.99 17.11 -15.09
CA GLN A 195 23.29 16.44 -15.33
C GLN A 195 24.12 17.16 -16.38
N LEU A 196 23.49 17.61 -17.47
CA LEU A 196 24.17 18.37 -18.52
C LEU A 196 24.69 19.71 -18.00
N ARG A 197 23.85 20.44 -17.24
CA ARG A 197 24.23 21.71 -16.62
C ARG A 197 25.44 21.53 -15.67
N ARG A 198 25.44 20.48 -14.86
CA ARG A 198 26.59 20.17 -13.98
C ARG A 198 27.86 19.88 -14.74
N ARG A 199 27.78 19.13 -15.86
CA ARG A 199 28.94 18.85 -16.71
C ARG A 199 29.52 20.10 -17.35
N LEU A 200 28.66 21.03 -17.84
CA LEU A 200 29.08 22.29 -18.43
C LEU A 200 29.66 23.28 -17.40
N ALA A 201 29.20 23.20 -16.15
CA ALA A 201 29.71 24.06 -15.09
C ALA A 201 31.05 23.55 -14.48
N ALA A 202 31.42 22.30 -14.75
CA ALA A 202 32.66 21.67 -14.29
C ALA A 202 33.79 21.69 -15.34
N SER A 203 33.52 22.20 -16.55
CA SER A 203 34.47 22.43 -17.64
C SER A 203 34.92 23.88 -17.69
#